data_3f586218511b48f2a9a9b35e35c85c7d
#
_entry.id   3f586218511b48f2a9a9b35e35c85c7d
#
_cell.length_a   1.000
_cell.length_b   1.000
_cell.length_c   1.000
_cell.angle_alpha   90.00
_cell.angle_beta   90.00
_cell.angle_gamma   90.00
#
_symmetry.space_group_name_H-M   'P 1'
#
loop_
_entity.id
_entity.type
_entity.pdbx_description
1 polymer ?
#
loop_
_entity_poly.entity_id
_entity_poly.type
_entity_poly.pdbx_seq_one_letter_code
_entity_poly.pdbx_strand_id
1 'polypeptide(L)'
;MTKTLDSIELCGVLPDVFRGSENEPPVSGSEIWLRDITLYRGAAYMVEAESGTGKSSLCSYIYGNRSDYSGVIRFNGKDIRSFSVNDWCDLRCRHLALLPQEMRLFPELTAMENIEIKNRLTRCKSREAIMAMLERLEIAHKADVAASRLSIGQQQRVAVVRALCQPFDFILLDEPVSHLDSRNNAMVASLVAAEAAGRGAAVIATSVGYAINLDVTEKFSL
;
A
#
# COMPACT_ATOMS: atom_id res chain seq x y z
N MET A 1 -6.54 -2.31 22.95
CA MET A 1 -5.07 -2.13 23.15
C MET A 1 -4.47 -2.02 21.76
N THR A 2 -4.18 -0.84 21.31
CA THR A 2 -3.50 -0.60 20.04
C THR A 2 -2.01 -0.92 20.21
N LYS A 3 -1.67 -2.20 20.07
CA LYS A 3 -0.28 -2.61 20.01
C LYS A 3 0.23 -2.34 18.62
N THR A 4 1.34 -1.63 18.50
CA THR A 4 2.05 -1.37 17.24
C THR A 4 2.20 -2.64 16.43
N LEU A 5 2.01 -2.57 15.12
CA LEU A 5 2.32 -3.67 14.21
C LEU A 5 3.80 -3.59 13.85
N ASP A 6 4.62 -4.48 14.43
CA ASP A 6 6.06 -4.44 14.28
C ASP A 6 6.59 -5.40 13.21
N SER A 7 5.84 -6.47 12.90
CA SER A 7 6.21 -7.45 11.87
C SER A 7 5.02 -8.01 11.12
N ILE A 8 5.25 -8.33 9.85
CA ILE A 8 4.38 -9.11 8.98
C ILE A 8 5.19 -10.32 8.50
N GLU A 9 4.72 -11.51 8.82
CA GLU A 9 5.39 -12.77 8.46
C GLU A 9 4.55 -13.49 7.38
N LEU A 10 5.20 -13.91 6.31
CA LEU A 10 4.63 -14.75 5.26
C LEU A 10 5.32 -16.11 5.34
N CYS A 11 4.60 -17.16 5.70
CA CYS A 11 5.14 -18.51 5.91
C CYS A 11 4.55 -19.45 4.85
N GLY A 12 5.35 -19.79 3.83
CA GLY A 12 4.96 -20.69 2.75
C GLY A 12 3.68 -20.27 2.01
N VAL A 13 3.44 -18.97 1.85
CA VAL A 13 2.23 -18.44 1.22
C VAL A 13 2.24 -18.72 -0.28
N LEU A 14 1.13 -19.27 -0.79
CA LEU A 14 0.91 -19.49 -2.22
C LEU A 14 -0.53 -19.15 -2.58
N PRO A 15 -0.79 -18.26 -3.57
CA PRO A 15 -2.13 -18.03 -4.10
C PRO A 15 -2.75 -19.32 -4.65
N ASP A 16 -4.04 -19.54 -4.38
CA ASP A 16 -4.74 -20.77 -4.82
C ASP A 16 -4.73 -20.94 -6.35
N VAL A 17 -4.63 -19.85 -7.10
CA VAL A 17 -4.53 -19.87 -8.57
C VAL A 17 -3.24 -20.55 -9.07
N PHE A 18 -2.21 -20.66 -8.25
CA PHE A 18 -0.92 -21.27 -8.61
C PHE A 18 -0.78 -22.72 -8.06
N ARG A 19 -1.82 -23.27 -7.42
CA ARG A 19 -1.79 -24.68 -6.98
C ARG A 19 -1.61 -25.62 -8.15
N GLY A 20 -0.67 -26.55 -8.02
CA GLY A 20 -0.33 -27.51 -9.06
C GLY A 20 0.70 -27.01 -10.07
N SER A 21 1.14 -25.73 -9.95
CA SER A 21 2.18 -25.12 -10.78
C SER A 21 3.36 -24.61 -9.95
N GLU A 22 3.63 -25.22 -8.80
CA GLU A 22 4.65 -24.77 -7.84
C GLU A 22 6.06 -24.79 -8.44
N ASN A 23 6.33 -25.67 -9.40
CA ASN A 23 7.61 -25.81 -10.09
C ASN A 23 7.72 -24.98 -11.38
N GLU A 24 6.71 -24.21 -11.71
CA GLU A 24 6.64 -23.41 -12.93
C GLU A 24 6.72 -21.90 -12.59
N PRO A 25 7.17 -21.04 -13.53
CA PRO A 25 7.01 -19.59 -13.37
C PRO A 25 5.52 -19.21 -13.22
N PRO A 26 5.16 -18.24 -12.39
CA PRO A 26 6.06 -17.35 -11.63
C PRO A 26 6.51 -17.92 -10.28
N VAL A 27 6.01 -19.07 -9.81
CA VAL A 27 6.24 -19.56 -8.45
C VAL A 27 7.68 -20.02 -8.24
N SER A 28 8.23 -20.80 -9.19
CA SER A 28 9.58 -21.40 -9.06
C SER A 28 10.70 -20.38 -8.93
N GLY A 29 10.52 -19.18 -9.52
CA GLY A 29 11.47 -18.06 -9.44
C GLY A 29 11.17 -17.05 -8.35
N SER A 30 10.06 -17.20 -7.63
CA SER A 30 9.62 -16.24 -6.63
C SER A 30 10.47 -16.29 -5.36
N GLU A 31 10.82 -15.10 -4.86
CA GLU A 31 11.45 -14.93 -3.54
C GLU A 31 10.40 -14.75 -2.42
N ILE A 32 9.10 -14.74 -2.77
CA ILE A 32 7.98 -14.58 -1.81
C ILE A 32 7.13 -15.85 -1.75
N TRP A 33 6.68 -16.37 -2.91
CA TRP A 33 5.79 -17.52 -2.91
C TRP A 33 6.52 -18.77 -2.43
N LEU A 34 5.88 -19.50 -1.50
CA LEU A 34 6.43 -20.69 -0.84
C LEU A 34 7.72 -20.42 -0.03
N ARG A 35 8.02 -19.17 0.28
CA ARG A 35 9.15 -18.80 1.14
C ARG A 35 8.66 -18.33 2.50
N ASP A 36 9.58 -18.37 3.46
CA ASP A 36 9.37 -17.79 4.79
C ASP A 36 10.11 -16.45 4.85
N ILE A 37 9.36 -15.35 4.84
CA ILE A 37 9.89 -13.99 4.91
C ILE A 37 9.23 -13.22 6.04
N THR A 38 9.97 -12.28 6.61
CA THR A 38 9.46 -11.36 7.63
C THR A 38 9.76 -9.94 7.24
N LEU A 39 8.71 -9.14 7.14
CA LEU A 39 8.80 -7.71 6.87
C LEU A 39 8.70 -6.96 8.21
N TYR A 40 9.66 -6.07 8.46
CA TYR A 40 9.75 -5.33 9.72
C TYR A 40 9.32 -3.87 9.54
N ARG A 41 8.70 -3.32 10.57
CA ARG A 41 8.41 -1.90 10.66
C ARG A 41 9.69 -1.07 10.51
N GLY A 42 9.58 0.12 9.88
CA GLY A 42 10.71 1.04 9.66
C GLY A 42 11.56 0.75 8.43
N ALA A 43 11.31 -0.35 7.72
CA ALA A 43 12.00 -0.70 6.48
C ALA A 43 11.18 -0.35 5.24
N ALA A 44 11.83 -0.25 4.07
CA ALA A 44 11.19 -0.08 2.78
C ALA A 44 11.47 -1.30 1.90
N TYR A 45 10.42 -1.90 1.38
CA TYR A 45 10.44 -3.11 0.56
C TYR A 45 9.90 -2.82 -0.83
N MET A 46 10.57 -3.36 -1.85
CA MET A 46 10.10 -3.34 -3.23
C MET A 46 9.83 -4.76 -3.71
N VAL A 47 8.65 -4.99 -4.24
CA VAL A 47 8.27 -6.25 -4.89
C VAL A 47 8.17 -6.01 -6.39
N GLU A 48 9.19 -6.47 -7.11
CA GLU A 48 9.28 -6.34 -8.56
C GLU A 48 8.76 -7.62 -9.23
N ALA A 49 7.92 -7.48 -10.24
CA ALA A 49 7.37 -8.64 -10.92
C ALA A 49 6.69 -8.27 -12.24
N GLU A 50 6.54 -9.24 -13.10
CA GLU A 50 5.73 -9.11 -14.31
C GLU A 50 4.23 -9.04 -14.01
N SER A 51 3.43 -8.69 -15.01
CA SER A 51 1.97 -8.71 -14.88
C SER A 51 1.47 -10.15 -14.66
N GLY A 52 0.51 -10.33 -13.76
CA GLY A 52 -0.11 -11.64 -13.50
C GLY A 52 0.60 -12.52 -12.47
N THR A 53 1.74 -12.11 -11.91
CA THR A 53 2.51 -12.91 -10.93
C THR A 53 1.97 -12.88 -9.50
N GLY A 54 0.91 -12.09 -9.24
CA GLY A 54 0.24 -12.09 -7.93
C GLY A 54 0.54 -10.88 -7.03
N LYS A 55 1.16 -9.79 -7.52
CA LYS A 55 1.46 -8.57 -6.74
C LYS A 55 0.25 -8.00 -5.99
N SER A 56 -0.84 -7.73 -6.72
CA SER A 56 -2.08 -7.21 -6.11
C SER A 56 -2.75 -8.24 -5.20
N SER A 57 -2.52 -9.54 -5.45
CA SER A 57 -2.94 -10.61 -4.53
C SER A 57 -2.16 -10.55 -3.23
N LEU A 58 -0.84 -10.36 -3.27
CA LEU A 58 0.00 -10.19 -2.08
C LEU A 58 -0.51 -9.02 -1.21
N CYS A 59 -0.68 -7.84 -1.81
CA CYS A 59 -1.25 -6.68 -1.11
C CYS A 59 -2.63 -6.99 -0.53
N SER A 60 -3.49 -7.69 -1.27
CA SER A 60 -4.84 -8.05 -0.85
C SER A 60 -4.84 -9.08 0.29
N TYR A 61 -3.92 -10.04 0.30
CA TYR A 61 -3.77 -11.02 1.37
C TYR A 61 -3.28 -10.37 2.66
N ILE A 62 -2.23 -9.55 2.59
CA ILE A 62 -1.72 -8.80 3.74
C ILE A 62 -2.81 -7.87 4.29
N TYR A 63 -3.55 -7.18 3.42
CA TYR A 63 -4.63 -6.27 3.84
C TYR A 63 -5.89 -7.01 4.32
N GLY A 64 -5.95 -8.34 4.15
CA GLY A 64 -7.09 -9.18 4.56
C GLY A 64 -8.33 -9.01 3.68
N ASN A 65 -8.19 -8.54 2.44
CA ASN A 65 -9.29 -8.45 1.47
C ASN A 65 -9.57 -9.78 0.77
N ARG A 66 -8.59 -10.68 0.72
CA ARG A 66 -8.66 -12.01 0.12
C ARG A 66 -8.05 -13.03 1.05
N SER A 67 -8.51 -14.27 0.97
CA SER A 67 -8.06 -15.41 1.79
C SER A 67 -7.84 -16.70 0.98
N ASP A 68 -7.86 -16.59 -0.35
CA ASP A 68 -7.66 -17.70 -1.30
C ASP A 68 -6.16 -17.96 -1.51
N TYR A 69 -5.50 -18.41 -0.43
CA TYR A 69 -4.09 -18.81 -0.40
C TYR A 69 -3.86 -19.92 0.60
N SER A 70 -2.83 -20.73 0.34
CA SER A 70 -2.24 -21.67 1.31
C SER A 70 -1.09 -21.02 2.07
N GLY A 71 -0.54 -21.71 3.07
CA GLY A 71 0.45 -21.12 3.98
C GLY A 71 -0.18 -20.26 5.06
N VAL A 72 0.61 -19.45 5.76
CA VAL A 72 0.18 -18.67 6.91
C VAL A 72 0.73 -17.24 6.82
N ILE A 73 -0.10 -16.26 7.09
CA ILE A 73 0.33 -14.86 7.31
C ILE A 73 0.13 -14.53 8.78
N ARG A 74 1.18 -13.99 9.42
CA ARG A 74 1.10 -13.57 10.82
C ARG A 74 1.44 -12.10 10.97
N PHE A 75 0.77 -11.45 11.93
CA PHE A 75 1.08 -10.10 12.38
C PHE A 75 1.54 -10.18 13.83
N ASN A 76 2.79 -9.76 14.09
CA ASN A 76 3.44 -9.92 15.39
C ASN A 76 3.31 -11.36 15.94
N GLY A 77 3.56 -12.36 15.09
CA GLY A 77 3.46 -13.79 15.41
C GLY A 77 2.05 -14.38 15.47
N LYS A 78 0.97 -13.57 15.37
CA LYS A 78 -0.41 -14.03 15.43
C LYS A 78 -0.99 -14.25 14.02
N ASP A 79 -1.51 -15.44 13.74
CA ASP A 79 -2.16 -15.78 12.45
C ASP A 79 -3.36 -14.84 12.20
N ILE A 80 -3.35 -14.15 11.05
CA ILE A 80 -4.40 -13.20 10.67
C ILE A 80 -5.76 -13.86 10.45
N ARG A 81 -5.82 -15.17 10.21
CA ARG A 81 -7.07 -15.94 10.11
C ARG A 81 -7.84 -16.00 11.43
N SER A 82 -7.15 -15.77 12.56
CA SER A 82 -7.75 -15.73 13.88
C SER A 82 -8.32 -14.36 14.25
N PHE A 83 -8.18 -13.35 13.38
CA PHE A 83 -8.62 -11.98 13.66
C PHE A 83 -10.12 -11.85 13.51
N SER A 84 -10.73 -11.22 14.50
CA SER A 84 -12.13 -10.82 14.44
C SER A 84 -12.33 -9.63 13.49
N VAL A 85 -13.59 -9.35 13.15
CA VAL A 85 -13.95 -8.15 12.37
C VAL A 85 -13.46 -6.87 13.05
N ASN A 86 -13.53 -6.80 14.38
CA ASN A 86 -13.05 -5.64 15.14
C ASN A 86 -11.53 -5.48 15.08
N ASP A 87 -10.77 -6.59 15.12
CA ASP A 87 -9.32 -6.57 14.93
C ASP A 87 -8.96 -6.00 13.55
N TRP A 88 -9.65 -6.45 12.49
CA TRP A 88 -9.44 -5.95 11.14
C TRP A 88 -9.84 -4.47 10.99
N CYS A 89 -10.93 -4.03 11.60
CA CYS A 89 -11.32 -2.62 11.60
C CYS A 89 -10.24 -1.74 12.25
N ASP A 90 -9.73 -2.14 13.41
CA ASP A 90 -8.68 -1.38 14.11
C ASP A 90 -7.37 -1.36 13.30
N LEU A 91 -6.94 -2.51 12.79
CA LEU A 91 -5.75 -2.63 11.94
C LEU A 91 -5.82 -1.71 10.72
N ARG A 92 -6.91 -1.78 9.95
CA ARG A 92 -7.07 -0.97 8.72
C ARG A 92 -7.29 0.52 9.00
N CYS A 93 -7.70 0.89 10.19
CA CYS A 93 -7.84 2.28 10.59
C CYS A 93 -6.53 2.88 11.11
N ARG A 94 -5.67 2.09 11.77
CA ARG A 94 -4.58 2.63 12.58
C ARG A 94 -3.19 2.10 12.26
N HIS A 95 -3.09 0.90 11.67
CA HIS A 95 -1.80 0.20 11.55
C HIS A 95 -1.45 -0.16 10.10
N LEU A 96 -2.45 -0.35 9.23
CA LEU A 96 -2.23 -0.85 7.88
C LEU A 96 -2.93 0.03 6.85
N ALA A 97 -2.16 0.82 6.10
CA ALA A 97 -2.67 1.62 5.00
C ALA A 97 -2.53 0.87 3.66
N LEU A 98 -3.41 1.15 2.71
CA LEU A 98 -3.38 0.59 1.36
C LEU A 98 -3.67 1.66 0.32
N LEU A 99 -2.82 1.74 -0.68
CA LEU A 99 -3.09 2.35 -1.98
C LEU A 99 -3.28 1.22 -3.00
N PRO A 100 -4.50 0.91 -3.43
CA PRO A 100 -4.73 -0.09 -4.47
C PRO A 100 -4.40 0.46 -5.86
N GLN A 101 -4.04 -0.40 -6.80
CA GLN A 101 -3.70 -0.06 -8.18
C GLN A 101 -4.82 0.76 -8.87
N GLU A 102 -6.09 0.38 -8.66
CA GLU A 102 -7.25 1.06 -9.25
C GLU A 102 -7.60 2.40 -8.59
N MET A 103 -6.79 2.90 -7.64
CA MET A 103 -7.01 4.15 -6.88
C MET A 103 -8.33 4.21 -6.11
N ARG A 104 -9.44 3.73 -6.64
CA ARG A 104 -10.80 3.68 -6.05
C ARG A 104 -11.26 5.03 -5.49
N LEU A 105 -11.10 6.08 -6.26
CA LEU A 105 -11.67 7.38 -5.95
C LEU A 105 -13.17 7.38 -6.27
N PHE A 106 -13.93 8.17 -5.52
CA PHE A 106 -15.33 8.47 -5.81
C PHE A 106 -15.37 9.59 -6.85
N PRO A 107 -15.83 9.31 -8.08
CA PRO A 107 -15.69 10.24 -9.21
C PRO A 107 -16.49 11.54 -9.04
N GLU A 108 -17.58 11.50 -8.28
CA GLU A 108 -18.46 12.66 -8.02
C GLU A 108 -17.91 13.58 -6.93
N LEU A 109 -17.06 13.05 -6.05
CA LEU A 109 -16.47 13.82 -4.96
C LEU A 109 -15.24 14.58 -5.43
N THR A 110 -14.98 15.73 -4.82
CA THR A 110 -13.76 16.51 -5.04
C THR A 110 -12.52 15.74 -4.56
N ALA A 111 -11.33 16.19 -4.98
CA ALA A 111 -10.08 15.65 -4.49
C ALA A 111 -9.99 15.70 -2.96
N MET A 112 -10.34 16.85 -2.36
CA MET A 112 -10.34 17.02 -0.91
C MET A 112 -11.34 16.09 -0.22
N GLU A 113 -12.57 15.98 -0.72
CA GLU A 113 -13.58 15.10 -0.13
C GLU A 113 -13.17 13.63 -0.18
N ASN A 114 -12.56 13.18 -1.29
CA ASN A 114 -12.00 11.84 -1.40
C ASN A 114 -10.93 11.56 -0.33
N ILE A 115 -10.09 12.54 -0.01
CA ILE A 115 -9.06 12.42 1.03
C ILE A 115 -9.73 12.43 2.42
N GLU A 116 -10.68 13.33 2.64
CA GLU A 116 -11.35 13.47 3.93
C GLU A 116 -12.15 12.23 4.34
N ILE A 117 -12.71 11.44 3.40
CA ILE A 117 -13.37 10.17 3.74
C ILE A 117 -12.47 9.30 4.61
N LYS A 118 -11.19 9.18 4.25
CA LYS A 118 -10.25 8.38 5.01
C LYS A 118 -9.80 9.09 6.28
N ASN A 119 -9.50 10.38 6.19
CA ASN A 119 -9.03 11.19 7.32
C ASN A 119 -10.07 11.26 8.46
N ARG A 120 -11.35 11.32 8.15
CA ARG A 120 -12.45 11.40 9.15
C ARG A 120 -12.50 10.21 10.09
N LEU A 121 -12.00 9.03 9.69
CA LEU A 121 -11.98 7.85 10.54
C LEU A 121 -11.08 8.01 11.78
N THR A 122 -10.00 8.77 11.65
CA THR A 122 -9.00 8.91 12.72
C THR A 122 -8.63 10.36 13.00
N ARG A 123 -9.01 11.30 12.13
CA ARG A 123 -8.60 12.72 12.16
C ARG A 123 -7.09 12.89 12.26
N CYS A 124 -6.35 12.04 11.52
CA CYS A 124 -4.90 11.95 11.56
C CYS A 124 -4.20 13.23 11.07
N LYS A 125 -4.81 13.95 10.14
CA LYS A 125 -4.27 15.17 9.54
C LYS A 125 -5.25 16.33 9.67
N SER A 126 -4.72 17.54 9.91
CA SER A 126 -5.51 18.77 9.75
C SER A 126 -5.72 19.07 8.25
N ARG A 127 -6.69 19.96 7.95
CA ARG A 127 -6.92 20.38 6.56
C ARG A 127 -5.71 21.09 5.96
N GLU A 128 -5.00 21.89 6.76
CA GLU A 128 -3.77 22.58 6.37
C GLU A 128 -2.66 21.57 6.02
N ALA A 129 -2.52 20.51 6.81
CA ALA A 129 -1.56 19.44 6.53
C ALA A 129 -1.90 18.70 5.24
N ILE A 130 -3.19 18.43 4.97
CA ILE A 130 -3.63 17.82 3.71
C ILE A 130 -3.32 18.76 2.53
N MET A 131 -3.60 20.07 2.67
CA MET A 131 -3.29 21.04 1.63
C MET A 131 -1.78 21.12 1.35
N ALA A 132 -0.94 21.10 2.38
CA ALA A 132 0.52 21.07 2.22
C ALA A 132 1.00 19.80 1.47
N MET A 133 0.38 18.63 1.70
CA MET A 133 0.67 17.42 0.93
C MET A 133 0.28 17.58 -0.54
N LEU A 134 -0.89 18.18 -0.82
CA LEU A 134 -1.35 18.47 -2.17
C LEU A 134 -0.44 19.49 -2.88
N GLU A 135 0.07 20.48 -2.16
CA GLU A 135 1.05 21.45 -2.67
C GLU A 135 2.37 20.78 -3.04
N ARG A 136 2.89 19.91 -2.17
CA ARG A 136 4.10 19.12 -2.46
C ARG A 136 3.96 18.25 -3.71
N LEU A 137 2.73 17.82 -4.03
CA LEU A 137 2.42 17.07 -5.24
C LEU A 137 1.91 17.95 -6.39
N GLU A 138 1.99 19.28 -6.28
CA GLU A 138 1.60 20.26 -7.31
C GLU A 138 0.14 20.13 -7.78
N ILE A 139 -0.77 19.70 -6.89
CA ILE A 139 -2.21 19.50 -7.21
C ILE A 139 -3.15 20.24 -6.23
N ALA A 140 -2.65 21.12 -5.37
CA ALA A 140 -3.47 21.86 -4.41
C ALA A 140 -4.57 22.70 -5.09
N HIS A 141 -4.27 23.26 -6.27
CA HIS A 141 -5.23 24.00 -7.10
C HIS A 141 -6.40 23.14 -7.63
N LYS A 142 -6.34 21.83 -7.46
CA LYS A 142 -7.39 20.86 -7.81
C LYS A 142 -8.17 20.33 -6.60
N ALA A 143 -7.92 20.85 -5.40
CA ALA A 143 -8.53 20.35 -4.17
C ALA A 143 -10.07 20.28 -4.23
N ASP A 144 -10.70 21.29 -4.82
CA ASP A 144 -12.15 21.39 -4.94
C ASP A 144 -12.69 20.93 -6.32
N VAL A 145 -11.86 20.26 -7.12
CA VAL A 145 -12.25 19.69 -8.41
C VAL A 145 -12.70 18.24 -8.23
N ALA A 146 -13.83 17.86 -8.83
CA ALA A 146 -14.33 16.49 -8.82
C ALA A 146 -13.31 15.51 -9.42
N ALA A 147 -13.16 14.33 -8.80
CA ALA A 147 -12.17 13.33 -9.23
C ALA A 147 -12.33 12.91 -10.69
N SER A 148 -13.58 12.85 -11.19
CA SER A 148 -13.89 12.55 -12.60
C SER A 148 -13.32 13.57 -13.61
N ARG A 149 -12.96 14.77 -13.15
CA ARG A 149 -12.37 15.84 -13.99
C ARG A 149 -10.86 15.91 -13.89
N LEU A 150 -10.25 15.08 -13.10
CA LEU A 150 -8.80 14.99 -12.93
C LEU A 150 -8.21 14.05 -13.99
N SER A 151 -7.00 14.37 -14.47
CA SER A 151 -6.21 13.39 -15.24
C SER A 151 -5.87 12.18 -14.38
N ILE A 152 -5.56 11.03 -15.00
CA ILE A 152 -5.25 9.80 -14.26
C ILE A 152 -4.05 10.00 -13.33
N GLY A 153 -3.02 10.72 -13.75
CA GLY A 153 -1.87 11.05 -12.89
C GLY A 153 -2.23 12.01 -11.74
N GLN A 154 -3.21 12.90 -11.92
CA GLN A 154 -3.73 13.73 -10.82
C GLN A 154 -4.55 12.88 -9.86
N GLN A 155 -5.40 11.98 -10.35
CA GLN A 155 -6.14 11.02 -9.53
C GLN A 155 -5.20 10.16 -8.69
N GLN A 156 -4.10 9.68 -9.29
CA GLN A 156 -3.10 8.87 -8.58
C GLN A 156 -2.46 9.64 -7.43
N ARG A 157 -2.08 10.91 -7.64
CA ARG A 157 -1.55 11.76 -6.57
C ARG A 157 -2.57 12.03 -5.46
N VAL A 158 -3.84 12.24 -5.78
CA VAL A 158 -4.92 12.34 -4.78
C VAL A 158 -5.07 11.04 -4.00
N ALA A 159 -5.03 9.89 -4.65
CA ALA A 159 -5.14 8.58 -4.01
C ALA A 159 -3.96 8.30 -3.06
N VAL A 160 -2.73 8.72 -3.42
CA VAL A 160 -1.56 8.68 -2.53
C VAL A 160 -1.82 9.51 -1.27
N VAL A 161 -2.22 10.78 -1.40
CA VAL A 161 -2.52 11.64 -0.24
C VAL A 161 -3.60 11.02 0.64
N ARG A 162 -4.67 10.48 0.03
CA ARG A 162 -5.73 9.79 0.77
C ARG A 162 -5.19 8.61 1.58
N ALA A 163 -4.31 7.79 1.01
CA ALA A 163 -3.71 6.65 1.72
C ALA A 163 -2.84 7.08 2.91
N LEU A 164 -2.16 8.23 2.80
CA LEU A 164 -1.32 8.80 3.85
C LEU A 164 -2.11 9.52 4.97
N CYS A 165 -3.42 9.80 4.77
CA CYS A 165 -4.29 10.48 5.72
C CYS A 165 -4.91 9.55 6.78
N GLN A 166 -4.17 8.52 7.19
CA GLN A 166 -4.47 7.68 8.36
C GLN A 166 -3.17 7.38 9.12
N PRO A 167 -3.22 6.97 10.39
CA PRO A 167 -2.08 6.35 11.05
C PRO A 167 -1.75 5.02 10.36
N PHE A 168 -0.46 4.67 10.30
CA PHE A 168 -0.03 3.36 9.83
C PHE A 168 1.34 2.99 10.40
N ASP A 169 1.55 1.70 10.62
CA ASP A 169 2.84 1.07 10.88
C ASP A 169 3.40 0.45 9.60
N PHE A 170 2.50 0.03 8.68
CA PHE A 170 2.82 -0.43 7.34
C PHE A 170 1.91 0.25 6.32
N ILE A 171 2.47 0.65 5.19
CA ILE A 171 1.71 1.09 4.03
C ILE A 171 2.01 0.20 2.82
N LEU A 172 0.95 -0.35 2.22
CA LEU A 172 0.99 -1.14 0.99
C LEU A 172 0.69 -0.22 -0.19
N LEU A 173 1.57 -0.19 -1.17
CA LEU A 173 1.48 0.64 -2.37
C LEU A 173 1.47 -0.26 -3.61
N ASP A 174 0.28 -0.51 -4.16
CA ASP A 174 0.14 -1.36 -5.34
C ASP A 174 0.27 -0.52 -6.62
N GLU A 175 1.42 -0.60 -7.27
CA GLU A 175 1.82 0.16 -8.47
C GLU A 175 1.58 1.69 -8.33
N PRO A 176 2.14 2.35 -7.31
CA PRO A 176 1.76 3.70 -6.91
C PRO A 176 2.09 4.81 -7.91
N VAL A 177 2.90 4.52 -8.94
CA VAL A 177 3.42 5.52 -9.89
C VAL A 177 3.22 5.12 -11.36
N SER A 178 2.42 4.11 -11.64
CA SER A 178 2.22 3.55 -12.99
C SER A 178 1.76 4.57 -14.04
N HIS A 179 1.13 5.67 -13.63
CA HIS A 179 0.64 6.73 -14.52
C HIS A 179 1.36 8.07 -14.32
N LEU A 180 2.54 8.07 -13.72
CA LEU A 180 3.30 9.26 -13.41
C LEU A 180 4.59 9.32 -14.24
N ASP A 181 4.99 10.52 -14.62
CA ASP A 181 6.33 10.77 -15.16
C ASP A 181 7.39 10.75 -14.04
N SER A 182 8.66 10.82 -14.42
CA SER A 182 9.78 10.74 -13.48
C SER A 182 9.78 11.85 -12.42
N ARG A 183 9.32 13.07 -12.76
CA ARG A 183 9.23 14.18 -11.82
C ARG A 183 8.14 13.92 -10.77
N ASN A 184 6.96 13.53 -11.22
CA ASN A 184 5.85 13.19 -10.33
C ASN A 184 6.16 11.96 -9.47
N ASN A 185 6.86 10.96 -10.02
CA ASN A 185 7.35 9.80 -9.26
C ASN A 185 8.26 10.25 -8.10
N ALA A 186 9.25 11.10 -8.37
CA ALA A 186 10.16 11.60 -7.34
C ALA A 186 9.42 12.39 -6.24
N MET A 187 8.41 13.20 -6.58
CA MET A 187 7.59 13.93 -5.62
C MET A 187 6.77 12.99 -4.74
N VAL A 188 6.12 11.99 -5.33
CA VAL A 188 5.35 10.97 -4.59
C VAL A 188 6.27 10.17 -3.68
N ALA A 189 7.42 9.71 -4.18
CA ALA A 189 8.41 8.98 -3.39
C ALA A 189 8.89 9.79 -2.18
N SER A 190 9.25 11.07 -2.38
CA SER A 190 9.66 11.97 -1.30
C SER A 190 8.57 12.17 -0.25
N LEU A 191 7.31 12.30 -0.67
CA LEU A 191 6.19 12.45 0.26
C LEU A 191 5.96 11.17 1.07
N VAL A 192 5.93 10.00 0.42
CA VAL A 192 5.77 8.71 1.08
C VAL A 192 6.89 8.45 2.06
N ALA A 193 8.14 8.66 1.65
CA ALA A 193 9.32 8.47 2.50
C ALA A 193 9.26 9.35 3.76
N ALA A 194 8.92 10.64 3.61
CA ALA A 194 8.80 11.57 4.73
C ALA A 194 7.70 11.16 5.72
N GLU A 195 6.54 10.75 5.23
CA GLU A 195 5.41 10.31 6.07
C GLU A 195 5.71 8.99 6.78
N ALA A 196 6.36 8.04 6.11
CA ALA A 196 6.77 6.77 6.71
C ALA A 196 7.86 6.98 7.77
N ALA A 197 8.91 7.76 7.47
CA ALA A 197 10.00 8.05 8.39
C ALA A 197 9.50 8.77 9.65
N GLY A 198 8.60 9.77 9.50
CA GLY A 198 8.03 10.50 10.64
C GLY A 198 7.22 9.61 11.60
N ARG A 199 6.85 8.40 11.20
CA ARG A 199 6.10 7.40 11.99
C ARG A 199 6.94 6.19 12.37
N GLY A 200 8.17 6.07 11.85
CA GLY A 200 8.94 4.83 11.89
C GLY A 200 8.19 3.66 11.23
N ALA A 201 7.41 3.93 10.20
CA ALA A 201 6.57 2.96 9.51
C ALA A 201 7.33 2.28 8.36
N ALA A 202 6.86 1.10 7.96
CA ALA A 202 7.36 0.41 6.78
C ALA A 202 6.57 0.77 5.52
N VAL A 203 7.25 0.73 4.38
CA VAL A 203 6.64 0.83 3.05
C VAL A 203 6.83 -0.50 2.31
N ILE A 204 5.75 -1.04 1.76
CA ILE A 204 5.78 -2.20 0.86
C ILE A 204 5.20 -1.74 -0.47
N ALA A 205 6.04 -1.57 -1.48
CA ALA A 205 5.61 -1.12 -2.80
C ALA A 205 5.77 -2.23 -3.84
N THR A 206 4.79 -2.35 -4.74
CA THR A 206 4.89 -3.26 -5.89
C THR A 206 5.13 -2.48 -7.18
N SER A 207 5.78 -3.11 -8.16
CA SER A 207 5.99 -2.50 -9.48
C SER A 207 5.99 -3.52 -10.63
N VAL A 208 5.66 -3.02 -11.84
CA VAL A 208 5.87 -3.70 -13.11
C VAL A 208 6.80 -2.84 -13.95
N GLY A 209 8.11 -3.08 -13.84
CA GLY A 209 9.14 -2.38 -14.62
C GLY A 209 9.38 -0.92 -14.26
N TYR A 210 8.37 -0.15 -13.83
CA TYR A 210 8.52 1.24 -13.42
C TYR A 210 8.19 1.41 -11.93
N ALA A 211 9.25 1.41 -11.12
CA ALA A 211 9.15 1.46 -9.66
C ALA A 211 9.07 2.90 -9.13
N ILE A 212 8.46 3.05 -7.95
CA ILE A 212 8.56 4.28 -7.16
C ILE A 212 10.01 4.50 -6.72
N ASN A 213 10.48 5.74 -6.82
CA ASN A 213 11.88 6.12 -6.54
C ASN A 213 12.12 6.26 -5.02
N LEU A 214 12.03 5.13 -4.30
CA LEU A 214 12.33 5.03 -2.87
C LEU A 214 13.71 4.43 -2.65
N ASP A 215 14.36 4.85 -1.57
CA ASP A 215 15.52 4.14 -1.03
C ASP A 215 15.00 2.90 -0.30
N VAL A 216 15.20 1.72 -0.91
CA VAL A 216 14.64 0.46 -0.42
C VAL A 216 15.66 -0.33 0.39
N THR A 217 15.19 -0.89 1.49
CA THR A 217 15.99 -1.76 2.36
C THR A 217 16.23 -3.12 1.70
N GLU A 218 15.20 -3.64 1.03
CA GLU A 218 15.24 -4.96 0.42
C GLU A 218 14.30 -5.03 -0.79
N LYS A 219 14.71 -5.81 -1.80
CA LYS A 219 13.90 -6.09 -3.00
C LYS A 219 13.60 -7.56 -3.09
N PHE A 220 12.41 -7.87 -3.55
CA PHE A 220 11.94 -9.22 -3.82
C PHE A 220 11.43 -9.32 -5.25
N SER A 221 11.69 -10.45 -5.88
CA SER A 221 11.11 -10.86 -7.17
C SER A 221 9.91 -11.77 -6.94
N LEU A 222 8.85 -11.57 -7.76
CA LEU A 222 7.68 -12.44 -7.82
C LEU A 222 7.59 -13.12 -9.17
#